data_dd546937fbe3af1931d5d4a294ff57a8
#
_entry.id   dd546937fbe3af1931d5d4a294ff57a8
#
_cell.length_a   1.000
_cell.length_b   1.000
_cell.length_c   1.000
_cell.angle_alpha   90.00
_cell.angle_beta   90.00
_cell.angle_gamma   90.00
#
_symmetry.space_group_name_H-M   'P 1'
#
loop_
_entity.id
_entity.type
_entity.pdbx_description
1 polymer ?
#
loop_
_entity_poly.entity_id
_entity_poly.type
_entity_poly.pdbx_seq_one_letter_code
_entity_poly.pdbx_strand_id
1 'polypeptide(L)'
;MSLQEFVPTPKLEEYSERFKDFFTMTRREDGVLLVEAHTVGGPIQLSVQNHRALGQMLKTVGADPENEILILTGSGDDFMMGSDPDGFALEEEDLEYWAYEYAYKDGRINVSSLVNDLEIPTIGLLNGPGFHTEIVLMCDISLAAEGATVFDLHYDIGSVPADGIHTCFQELLGVKRAAYALLTGEAITAEQALEWGMVNEVVPREALIARAYAIADHIMTQPRTVRRLTTQIVRRPWKQRIVSDLDGGFGIQMFGHLAKKKAVHGEGHIRSTVDYVREGKKNNFD
;
A
#
# COMPACT_ATOMS: atom_id res chain seq x y z
N MET A 1 31.86 16.84 16.46
CA MET A 1 30.57 17.14 15.79
C MET A 1 30.14 15.89 15.08
N SER A 2 29.03 15.28 15.45
CA SER A 2 28.47 14.14 14.71
C SER A 2 27.75 14.62 13.43
N LEU A 3 27.58 13.77 12.41
CA LEU A 3 26.80 14.14 11.21
C LEU A 3 25.35 14.54 11.58
N GLN A 4 24.80 13.96 12.63
CA GLN A 4 23.48 14.29 13.16
C GLN A 4 23.34 15.72 13.70
N GLU A 5 24.47 16.28 14.24
CA GLU A 5 24.49 17.67 14.69
C GLU A 5 24.57 18.64 13.51
N PHE A 6 25.09 18.19 12.38
CA PHE A 6 25.25 19.00 11.18
C PHE A 6 23.99 19.03 10.30
N VAL A 7 23.34 17.89 10.15
CA VAL A 7 22.09 17.77 9.37
C VAL A 7 21.05 17.13 10.27
N PRO A 8 20.04 17.89 10.73
CA PRO A 8 18.96 17.34 11.55
C PRO A 8 18.22 16.20 10.80
N THR A 9 18.01 15.09 11.50
CA THR A 9 17.18 13.98 11.01
C THR A 9 15.79 14.05 11.62
N PRO A 10 14.75 13.52 10.95
CA PRO A 10 13.42 13.42 11.53
C PRO A 10 13.43 12.64 12.84
N LYS A 11 12.56 13.02 13.76
CA LYS A 11 12.37 12.33 15.04
C LYS A 11 10.95 11.82 15.16
N LEU A 12 10.80 10.63 15.75
CA LEU A 12 9.49 9.97 15.86
C LEU A 12 8.44 10.88 16.52
N GLU A 13 8.82 11.59 17.59
CA GLU A 13 7.88 12.47 18.31
C GLU A 13 7.32 13.59 17.43
N GLU A 14 8.13 14.07 16.46
CA GLU A 14 7.74 15.16 15.56
C GLU A 14 6.85 14.63 14.43
N TYR A 15 7.26 13.53 13.78
CA TYR A 15 6.50 13.05 12.64
C TYR A 15 5.29 12.17 13.02
N SER A 16 5.31 11.52 14.18
CA SER A 16 4.10 10.83 14.67
C SER A 16 2.98 11.83 14.98
N GLU A 17 3.31 12.98 15.56
CA GLU A 17 2.34 14.06 15.76
C GLU A 17 1.89 14.68 14.43
N ARG A 18 2.81 14.88 13.48
CA ARG A 18 2.49 15.43 12.15
C ARG A 18 1.51 14.56 11.37
N PHE A 19 1.61 13.25 11.48
CA PHE A 19 0.82 12.29 10.71
C PHE A 19 -0.28 11.59 11.51
N LYS A 20 -0.55 12.01 12.74
CA LYS A 20 -1.48 11.36 13.69
C LYS A 20 -2.90 11.17 13.17
N ASP A 21 -3.35 12.02 12.24
CA ASP A 21 -4.69 11.93 11.67
C ASP A 21 -4.84 10.78 10.66
N PHE A 22 -3.70 10.20 10.22
CA PHE A 22 -3.63 9.14 9.21
C PHE A 22 -2.94 7.86 9.69
N PHE A 23 -2.04 7.99 10.68
CA PHE A 23 -1.20 6.88 11.14
C PHE A 23 -1.00 6.93 12.65
N THR A 24 -1.22 5.79 13.29
CA THR A 24 -0.72 5.54 14.65
C THR A 24 0.67 4.92 14.53
N MET A 25 1.66 5.48 15.23
CA MET A 25 3.05 5.04 15.15
C MET A 25 3.58 4.67 16.52
N THR A 26 4.10 3.46 16.64
CA THR A 26 4.71 2.95 17.89
C THR A 26 6.07 2.35 17.58
N ARG A 27 7.15 2.89 18.16
CA ARG A 27 8.51 2.36 18.00
C ARG A 27 8.99 1.71 19.30
N ARG A 28 9.46 0.46 19.18
CA ARG A 28 10.19 -0.23 20.25
C ARG A 28 11.56 0.42 20.48
N GLU A 29 12.13 0.20 21.65
CA GLU A 29 13.46 0.73 22.00
C GLU A 29 14.59 0.28 21.05
N ASP A 30 14.42 -0.89 20.41
CA ASP A 30 15.38 -1.45 19.44
C ASP A 30 15.19 -0.92 18.02
N GLY A 31 14.24 0.00 17.78
CA GLY A 31 14.04 0.65 16.49
C GLY A 31 13.02 -0.05 15.57
N VAL A 32 12.31 -1.09 16.02
CA VAL A 32 11.20 -1.68 15.26
C VAL A 32 10.00 -0.77 15.35
N LEU A 33 9.60 -0.17 14.23
CA LEU A 33 8.50 0.79 14.11
C LEU A 33 7.25 0.08 13.56
N LEU A 34 6.16 0.10 14.31
CA LEU A 34 4.82 -0.26 13.85
C LEU A 34 4.10 1.01 13.39
N VAL A 35 3.55 0.97 12.17
CA VAL A 35 2.69 2.01 11.60
C VAL A 35 1.36 1.39 11.23
N GLU A 36 0.30 1.88 11.85
CA GLU A 36 -1.08 1.47 11.62
C GLU A 36 -1.82 2.60 10.91
N ALA A 37 -2.13 2.40 9.63
CA ALA A 37 -2.88 3.37 8.84
C ALA A 37 -4.36 3.35 9.20
N HIS A 38 -4.98 4.53 9.32
CA HIS A 38 -6.38 4.65 9.72
C HIS A 38 -7.07 5.88 9.15
N THR A 39 -8.40 5.87 9.19
CA THR A 39 -9.25 7.05 9.05
C THR A 39 -10.07 7.18 10.33
N VAL A 40 -9.78 8.23 11.11
CA VAL A 40 -10.44 8.50 12.41
C VAL A 40 -10.39 7.26 13.35
N GLY A 41 -9.24 6.57 13.37
CA GLY A 41 -9.00 5.38 14.20
C GLY A 41 -9.64 4.07 13.72
N GLY A 42 -10.40 4.09 12.63
CA GLY A 42 -11.01 2.91 11.98
C GLY A 42 -10.30 2.47 10.70
N PRO A 43 -10.91 1.58 9.90
CA PRO A 43 -10.36 1.15 8.62
C PRO A 43 -10.08 2.34 7.69
N ILE A 44 -9.09 2.17 6.84
CA ILE A 44 -8.69 3.23 5.90
C ILE A 44 -9.84 3.50 4.92
N GLN A 45 -10.21 4.78 4.79
CA GLN A 45 -11.07 5.28 3.72
C GLN A 45 -10.22 6.12 2.79
N LEU A 46 -10.09 5.71 1.54
CA LEU A 46 -9.21 6.40 0.59
C LEU A 46 -9.61 7.87 0.43
N SER A 47 -8.65 8.77 0.55
CA SER A 47 -8.82 10.21 0.35
C SER A 47 -7.56 10.83 -0.25
N VAL A 48 -7.68 12.03 -0.81
CA VAL A 48 -6.53 12.81 -1.31
C VAL A 48 -5.51 13.04 -0.19
N GLN A 49 -5.99 13.29 1.02
CA GLN A 49 -5.15 13.61 2.17
C GLN A 49 -4.32 12.39 2.61
N ASN A 50 -4.96 11.21 2.83
CA ASN A 50 -4.20 10.04 3.28
C ASN A 50 -3.30 9.47 2.18
N HIS A 51 -3.71 9.61 0.91
CA HIS A 51 -2.88 9.23 -0.23
C HIS A 51 -1.58 10.06 -0.28
N ARG A 52 -1.66 11.38 -0.05
CA ARG A 52 -0.48 12.26 0.08
C ARG A 52 0.33 11.96 1.34
N ALA A 53 -0.36 11.76 2.46
CA ALA A 53 0.28 11.50 3.75
C ALA A 53 1.14 10.23 3.72
N LEU A 54 0.71 9.18 3.00
CA LEU A 54 1.44 7.92 2.88
C LEU A 54 2.85 8.13 2.30
N GLY A 55 2.96 8.79 1.15
CA GLY A 55 4.27 9.02 0.53
C GLY A 55 5.19 9.92 1.36
N GLN A 56 4.62 10.93 2.03
CA GLN A 56 5.38 11.78 2.93
C GLN A 56 5.84 11.03 4.18
N MET A 57 5.00 10.18 4.73
CA MET A 57 5.31 9.34 5.89
C MET A 57 6.45 8.38 5.55
N LEU A 58 6.35 7.63 4.45
CA LEU A 58 7.38 6.67 4.03
C LEU A 58 8.76 7.36 3.85
N LYS A 59 8.82 8.53 3.22
CA LYS A 59 10.06 9.32 3.10
C LYS A 59 10.62 9.74 4.46
N THR A 60 9.74 10.19 5.36
CA THR A 60 10.15 10.66 6.68
C THR A 60 10.67 9.50 7.54
N VAL A 61 9.97 8.36 7.52
CA VAL A 61 10.39 7.13 8.22
C VAL A 61 11.73 6.62 7.68
N GLY A 62 11.92 6.66 6.34
CA GLY A 62 13.18 6.26 5.72
C GLY A 62 14.37 7.17 6.08
N ALA A 63 14.11 8.45 6.34
CA ALA A 63 15.12 9.43 6.72
C ALA A 63 15.48 9.40 8.21
N ASP A 64 14.70 8.74 9.07
CA ASP A 64 14.99 8.58 10.49
C ASP A 64 15.96 7.41 10.71
N PRO A 65 17.22 7.68 11.15
CA PRO A 65 18.24 6.65 11.33
C PRO A 65 17.98 5.71 12.51
N GLU A 66 17.05 6.05 13.41
CA GLU A 66 16.68 5.22 14.55
C GLU A 66 15.69 4.10 14.18
N ASN A 67 15.06 4.17 13.00
CA ASN A 67 14.23 3.09 12.51
C ASN A 67 15.10 1.94 11.98
N GLU A 68 14.80 0.73 12.43
CA GLU A 68 15.55 -0.50 12.06
C GLU A 68 14.72 -1.48 11.24
N ILE A 69 13.42 -1.56 11.48
CA ILE A 69 12.43 -2.34 10.72
C ILE A 69 11.13 -1.55 10.71
N LEU A 70 10.43 -1.53 9.59
CA LEU A 70 9.07 -1.01 9.48
C LEU A 70 8.07 -2.17 9.40
N ILE A 71 7.07 -2.18 10.29
CA ILE A 71 5.87 -2.98 10.19
C ILE A 71 4.73 -2.04 9.78
N LEU A 72 4.04 -2.34 8.67
CA LEU A 72 2.98 -1.49 8.11
C LEU A 72 1.68 -2.28 7.99
N THR A 73 0.59 -1.74 8.52
CA THR A 73 -0.74 -2.37 8.49
C THR A 73 -1.86 -1.33 8.41
N GLY A 74 -3.08 -1.77 8.16
CA GLY A 74 -4.29 -0.99 8.40
C GLY A 74 -4.86 -1.20 9.80
N SER A 75 -5.78 -0.35 10.22
CA SER A 75 -6.53 -0.46 11.47
C SER A 75 -7.92 -1.06 11.24
N GLY A 76 -8.48 -1.70 12.29
CA GLY A 76 -9.83 -2.26 12.24
C GLY A 76 -9.94 -3.57 11.46
N ASP A 77 -11.15 -3.86 10.97
CA ASP A 77 -11.48 -5.16 10.38
C ASP A 77 -11.18 -5.27 8.89
N ASP A 78 -11.08 -4.18 8.19
CA ASP A 78 -10.74 -4.08 6.79
C ASP A 78 -9.37 -3.41 6.62
N PHE A 79 -8.67 -3.73 5.53
CA PHE A 79 -7.52 -2.93 5.13
C PHE A 79 -7.99 -1.61 4.51
N MET A 80 -8.67 -1.68 3.36
CA MET A 80 -9.25 -0.51 2.69
C MET A 80 -10.44 -0.97 1.84
N MET A 81 -11.66 -0.68 2.30
CA MET A 81 -12.91 -1.12 1.64
C MET A 81 -13.80 0.05 1.19
N GLY A 82 -13.33 1.28 1.29
CA GLY A 82 -14.11 2.45 0.91
C GLY A 82 -13.25 3.67 0.66
N SER A 83 -13.91 4.73 0.20
CA SER A 83 -13.33 6.06 0.04
C SER A 83 -14.13 7.07 0.86
N ASP A 84 -13.44 8.08 1.37
CA ASP A 84 -14.06 9.22 2.00
C ASP A 84 -14.66 10.14 0.91
N PRO A 85 -16.00 10.28 0.83
CA PRO A 85 -16.63 11.09 -0.20
C PRO A 85 -16.19 12.56 -0.16
N ASP A 86 -15.99 13.11 1.05
CA ASP A 86 -15.56 14.48 1.24
C ASP A 86 -14.07 14.66 0.90
N GLY A 87 -13.30 13.58 1.01
CA GLY A 87 -11.88 13.54 0.68
C GLY A 87 -11.56 13.57 -0.82
N PHE A 88 -12.58 13.44 -1.69
CA PHE A 88 -12.46 13.52 -3.16
C PHE A 88 -13.32 14.65 -3.75
N ALA A 89 -13.92 15.49 -2.93
CA ALA A 89 -14.67 16.65 -3.40
C ALA A 89 -13.70 17.69 -3.97
N LEU A 90 -13.29 17.49 -5.23
CA LEU A 90 -12.49 18.43 -6.01
C LEU A 90 -13.41 19.18 -6.97
N GLU A 91 -13.34 20.49 -6.98
CA GLU A 91 -14.05 21.32 -7.93
C GLU A 91 -13.44 21.20 -9.33
N GLU A 92 -14.23 21.46 -10.40
CA GLU A 92 -13.74 21.38 -11.79
C GLU A 92 -12.51 22.27 -12.03
N GLU A 93 -12.37 23.35 -11.27
CA GLU A 93 -11.25 24.29 -11.32
C GLU A 93 -9.93 23.68 -10.82
N ASP A 94 -9.99 22.57 -10.05
CA ASP A 94 -8.83 21.89 -9.48
C ASP A 94 -8.34 20.69 -10.31
N LEU A 95 -8.88 20.48 -11.52
CA LEU A 95 -8.58 19.31 -12.34
C LEU A 95 -7.08 19.16 -12.64
N GLU A 96 -6.38 20.27 -12.94
CA GLU A 96 -4.93 20.24 -13.20
C GLU A 96 -4.16 19.85 -11.94
N TYR A 97 -4.53 20.44 -10.79
CA TYR A 97 -3.97 20.09 -9.49
C TYR A 97 -4.24 18.62 -9.15
N TRP A 98 -5.48 18.16 -9.33
CA TRP A 98 -5.84 16.76 -9.10
C TRP A 98 -5.02 15.81 -9.96
N ALA A 99 -4.94 16.06 -11.27
CA ALA A 99 -4.27 15.17 -12.22
C ALA A 99 -2.76 15.07 -11.94
N TYR A 100 -2.11 16.19 -11.67
CA TYR A 100 -0.66 16.22 -11.48
C TYR A 100 -0.25 15.95 -10.04
N GLU A 101 -0.76 16.74 -9.08
CA GLU A 101 -0.27 16.70 -7.69
C GLU A 101 -0.76 15.44 -6.96
N TYR A 102 -2.03 15.11 -7.08
CA TYR A 102 -2.59 13.96 -6.36
C TYR A 102 -2.40 12.65 -7.13
N ALA A 103 -2.97 12.55 -8.35
CA ALA A 103 -3.00 11.27 -9.04
C ALA A 103 -1.60 10.85 -9.53
N TYR A 104 -0.92 11.72 -10.26
CA TYR A 104 0.39 11.38 -10.83
C TYR A 104 1.52 11.43 -9.80
N LYS A 105 1.70 12.57 -9.14
CA LYS A 105 2.86 12.82 -8.28
C LYS A 105 2.77 12.04 -6.96
N ASP A 106 1.67 12.19 -6.23
CA ASP A 106 1.53 11.53 -4.92
C ASP A 106 1.40 10.01 -5.09
N GLY A 107 0.62 9.51 -6.08
CA GLY A 107 0.52 8.08 -6.37
C GLY A 107 1.86 7.46 -6.69
N ARG A 108 2.64 8.09 -7.56
CA ARG A 108 3.99 7.63 -7.90
C ARG A 108 4.93 7.62 -6.69
N ILE A 109 4.84 8.66 -5.83
CA ILE A 109 5.66 8.76 -4.63
C ILE A 109 5.34 7.63 -3.65
N ASN A 110 4.08 7.23 -3.48
CA ASN A 110 3.69 6.16 -2.57
C ASN A 110 4.45 4.86 -2.86
N VAL A 111 4.40 4.39 -4.10
CA VAL A 111 5.07 3.16 -4.52
C VAL A 111 6.60 3.33 -4.55
N SER A 112 7.08 4.44 -5.12
CA SER A 112 8.52 4.66 -5.24
C SER A 112 9.21 4.84 -3.89
N SER A 113 8.57 5.51 -2.94
CA SER A 113 9.16 5.71 -1.61
C SER A 113 9.22 4.42 -0.79
N LEU A 114 8.19 3.56 -0.89
CA LEU A 114 8.21 2.24 -0.26
C LEU A 114 9.44 1.43 -0.70
N VAL A 115 9.75 1.45 -1.98
CA VAL A 115 10.81 0.62 -2.56
C VAL A 115 12.19 1.28 -2.48
N ASN A 116 12.29 2.60 -2.66
CA ASN A 116 13.57 3.30 -2.81
C ASN A 116 14.03 4.06 -1.57
N ASP A 117 13.11 4.70 -0.83
CA ASP A 117 13.48 5.61 0.27
C ASP A 117 13.62 4.88 1.62
N LEU A 118 13.02 3.68 1.76
CA LEU A 118 13.17 2.84 2.95
C LEU A 118 14.37 1.89 2.78
N GLU A 119 15.47 2.17 3.46
CA GLU A 119 16.65 1.28 3.45
C GLU A 119 16.63 0.22 4.57
N ILE A 120 15.53 0.12 5.30
CA ILE A 120 15.28 -0.84 6.38
C ILE A 120 14.35 -1.96 5.89
N PRO A 121 14.42 -3.18 6.46
CA PRO A 121 13.46 -4.24 6.17
C PRO A 121 12.03 -3.78 6.44
N THR A 122 11.08 -4.23 5.61
CA THR A 122 9.67 -3.91 5.75
C THR A 122 8.83 -5.19 5.86
N ILE A 123 7.85 -5.17 6.75
CA ILE A 123 6.86 -6.25 6.94
C ILE A 123 5.49 -5.63 6.73
N GLY A 124 4.81 -6.00 5.65
CA GLY A 124 3.46 -5.57 5.33
C GLY A 124 2.43 -6.55 5.88
N LEU A 125 1.37 -6.03 6.52
CA LEU A 125 0.32 -6.84 7.09
C LEU A 125 -1.02 -6.48 6.46
N LEU A 126 -1.64 -7.45 5.81
CA LEU A 126 -3.00 -7.32 5.30
C LEU A 126 -3.96 -7.74 6.42
N ASN A 127 -4.46 -6.77 7.18
CA ASN A 127 -5.31 -7.01 8.37
C ASN A 127 -6.75 -7.40 8.04
N GLY A 128 -7.19 -7.28 6.80
CA GLY A 128 -8.54 -7.61 6.34
C GLY A 128 -8.69 -7.40 4.83
N PRO A 129 -9.92 -7.49 4.30
CA PRO A 129 -10.19 -7.23 2.89
C PRO A 129 -9.77 -5.82 2.46
N GLY A 130 -9.29 -5.68 1.22
CA GLY A 130 -8.96 -4.34 0.73
C GLY A 130 -8.42 -4.26 -0.68
N PHE A 131 -8.52 -3.04 -1.22
CA PHE A 131 -7.82 -2.58 -2.41
C PHE A 131 -6.61 -1.70 -2.02
N HIS A 132 -5.81 -1.23 -2.98
CA HIS A 132 -4.50 -0.58 -2.74
C HIS A 132 -3.55 -1.42 -1.87
N THR A 133 -3.66 -2.73 -2.02
CA THR A 133 -2.88 -3.70 -1.23
C THR A 133 -1.43 -3.80 -1.69
N GLU A 134 -1.06 -3.24 -2.84
CA GLU A 134 0.34 -3.12 -3.30
C GLU A 134 1.24 -2.49 -2.24
N ILE A 135 0.71 -1.60 -1.41
CA ILE A 135 1.44 -0.94 -0.33
C ILE A 135 2.00 -1.95 0.68
N VAL A 136 1.24 -3.01 0.99
CA VAL A 136 1.69 -4.07 1.91
C VAL A 136 2.30 -5.26 1.18
N LEU A 137 1.86 -5.55 -0.05
CA LEU A 137 2.37 -6.67 -0.84
C LEU A 137 3.78 -6.41 -1.43
N MET A 138 4.17 -5.16 -1.63
CA MET A 138 5.51 -4.77 -2.08
C MET A 138 6.50 -4.58 -0.92
N CYS A 139 6.09 -4.77 0.33
CA CYS A 139 7.01 -4.93 1.45
C CYS A 139 7.91 -6.17 1.25
N ASP A 140 9.05 -6.23 1.94
CA ASP A 140 10.00 -7.35 1.79
C ASP A 140 9.39 -8.67 2.26
N ILE A 141 8.53 -8.62 3.27
CA ILE A 141 7.76 -9.74 3.81
C ILE A 141 6.30 -9.28 3.94
N SER A 142 5.36 -10.13 3.53
CA SER A 142 3.94 -9.82 3.61
C SER A 142 3.18 -10.95 4.32
N LEU A 143 2.36 -10.59 5.29
CA LEU A 143 1.47 -11.51 6.00
C LEU A 143 0.02 -11.10 5.77
N ALA A 144 -0.89 -12.06 5.78
CA ALA A 144 -2.32 -11.79 5.72
C ALA A 144 -3.05 -12.38 6.93
N ALA A 145 -4.07 -11.69 7.39
CA ALA A 145 -5.03 -12.25 8.33
C ALA A 145 -5.93 -13.28 7.63
N GLU A 146 -6.36 -14.32 8.35
CA GLU A 146 -7.44 -15.20 7.89
C GLU A 146 -8.67 -14.36 7.51
N GLY A 147 -9.27 -14.67 6.36
CA GLY A 147 -10.42 -13.94 5.81
C GLY A 147 -10.07 -12.62 5.10
N ALA A 148 -8.80 -12.21 5.04
CA ALA A 148 -8.40 -11.09 4.21
C ALA A 148 -8.55 -11.41 2.72
N THR A 149 -8.78 -10.38 1.91
CA THR A 149 -8.83 -10.50 0.45
C THR A 149 -8.09 -9.36 -0.21
N VAL A 150 -7.51 -9.65 -1.36
CA VAL A 150 -6.79 -8.71 -2.22
C VAL A 150 -7.59 -8.50 -3.49
N PHE A 151 -7.89 -7.28 -3.87
CA PHE A 151 -8.56 -6.96 -5.13
C PHE A 151 -8.18 -5.58 -5.64
N ASP A 152 -8.55 -5.29 -6.88
CA ASP A 152 -8.38 -3.98 -7.52
C ASP A 152 -9.71 -3.40 -7.94
N LEU A 153 -9.93 -2.10 -7.74
CA LEU A 153 -11.16 -1.39 -8.08
C LEU A 153 -11.07 -0.59 -9.38
N HIS A 154 -9.88 -0.37 -9.92
CA HIS A 154 -9.71 0.56 -11.03
C HIS A 154 -10.60 0.22 -12.22
N TYR A 155 -10.61 -1.03 -12.64
CA TYR A 155 -11.40 -1.46 -13.80
C TYR A 155 -12.91 -1.28 -13.57
N ASP A 156 -13.38 -1.57 -12.35
CA ASP A 156 -14.79 -1.43 -11.97
C ASP A 156 -15.27 0.03 -12.02
N ILE A 157 -14.43 0.96 -11.62
CA ILE A 157 -14.72 2.40 -11.66
C ILE A 157 -14.38 3.03 -13.01
N GLY A 158 -14.05 2.23 -14.04
CA GLY A 158 -13.66 2.70 -15.36
C GLY A 158 -12.34 3.45 -15.38
N SER A 159 -11.40 3.09 -14.52
CA SER A 159 -10.02 3.56 -14.49
C SER A 159 -9.06 2.49 -14.99
N VAL A 160 -7.86 2.89 -15.39
CA VAL A 160 -6.80 1.96 -15.75
C VAL A 160 -6.02 1.60 -14.48
N PRO A 161 -5.85 0.32 -14.12
CA PRO A 161 -5.09 -0.10 -12.95
C PRO A 161 -3.58 0.04 -13.19
N ALA A 162 -3.04 1.26 -13.06
CA ALA A 162 -1.67 1.54 -13.48
C ALA A 162 -0.86 2.40 -12.50
N ASP A 163 -1.28 2.47 -11.23
CA ASP A 163 -0.66 3.20 -10.13
C ASP A 163 0.32 2.38 -9.28
N GLY A 164 0.72 1.22 -9.76
CA GLY A 164 1.60 0.28 -9.06
C GLY A 164 0.96 -1.09 -8.86
N ILE A 165 -0.37 -1.18 -8.76
CA ILE A 165 -1.06 -2.46 -8.57
C ILE A 165 -0.81 -3.44 -9.72
N HIS A 166 -0.79 -2.95 -10.98
CA HIS A 166 -0.46 -3.78 -12.15
C HIS A 166 0.95 -4.37 -12.06
N THR A 167 1.92 -3.56 -11.64
CA THR A 167 3.31 -4.01 -11.45
C THR A 167 3.38 -5.07 -10.36
N CYS A 168 2.71 -4.82 -9.22
CA CYS A 168 2.62 -5.74 -8.10
C CYS A 168 2.00 -7.10 -8.51
N PHE A 169 0.83 -7.07 -9.16
CA PHE A 169 0.14 -8.29 -9.58
C PHE A 169 0.93 -9.06 -10.65
N GLN A 170 1.49 -8.37 -11.64
CA GLN A 170 2.27 -9.04 -12.69
C GLN A 170 3.51 -9.74 -12.15
N GLU A 171 4.20 -9.13 -11.19
CA GLU A 171 5.41 -9.72 -10.59
C GLU A 171 5.06 -10.91 -9.67
N LEU A 172 4.03 -10.78 -8.85
CA LEU A 172 3.67 -11.81 -7.87
C LEU A 172 2.84 -12.95 -8.46
N LEU A 173 1.93 -12.66 -9.39
CA LEU A 173 0.98 -13.63 -9.96
C LEU A 173 1.39 -14.18 -11.31
N GLY A 174 2.31 -13.48 -11.99
CA GLY A 174 2.59 -13.71 -13.40
C GLY A 174 1.47 -13.20 -14.31
N VAL A 175 1.77 -13.13 -15.62
CA VAL A 175 0.95 -12.41 -16.62
C VAL A 175 -0.51 -12.87 -16.67
N LYS A 176 -0.79 -14.18 -16.55
CA LYS A 176 -2.15 -14.71 -16.77
C LYS A 176 -3.08 -14.45 -15.60
N ARG A 177 -2.64 -14.71 -14.36
CA ARG A 177 -3.46 -14.44 -13.17
C ARG A 177 -3.64 -12.94 -12.96
N ALA A 178 -2.57 -12.15 -13.17
CA ALA A 178 -2.65 -10.70 -13.08
C ALA A 178 -3.66 -10.12 -14.10
N ALA A 179 -3.61 -10.55 -15.36
CA ALA A 179 -4.57 -10.10 -16.38
C ALA A 179 -6.01 -10.47 -16.01
N TYR A 180 -6.23 -11.68 -15.50
CA TYR A 180 -7.56 -12.11 -15.07
C TYR A 180 -8.07 -11.26 -13.91
N ALA A 181 -7.29 -11.12 -12.83
CA ALA A 181 -7.69 -10.33 -11.66
C ALA A 181 -7.96 -8.85 -12.01
N LEU A 182 -7.08 -8.21 -12.80
CA LEU A 182 -7.21 -6.80 -13.15
C LEU A 182 -8.34 -6.51 -14.15
N LEU A 183 -8.71 -7.47 -15.02
CA LEU A 183 -9.79 -7.29 -16.00
C LEU A 183 -11.17 -7.70 -15.49
N THR A 184 -11.23 -8.53 -14.47
CA THR A 184 -12.48 -9.06 -13.91
C THR A 184 -12.81 -8.51 -12.53
N GLY A 185 -11.87 -7.83 -11.86
CA GLY A 185 -12.02 -7.42 -10.48
C GLY A 185 -12.05 -8.60 -9.50
N GLU A 186 -11.50 -9.80 -9.88
CA GLU A 186 -11.53 -10.97 -9.00
C GLU A 186 -10.88 -10.68 -7.65
N ALA A 187 -11.60 -10.99 -6.58
CA ALA A 187 -11.08 -10.94 -5.23
C ALA A 187 -10.27 -12.21 -4.91
N ILE A 188 -9.01 -12.04 -4.58
CA ILE A 188 -8.06 -13.11 -4.24
C ILE A 188 -8.12 -13.31 -2.73
N THR A 189 -8.48 -14.51 -2.26
CA THR A 189 -8.51 -14.80 -0.83
C THR A 189 -7.10 -14.89 -0.24
N ALA A 190 -6.98 -14.76 1.09
CA ALA A 190 -5.69 -14.89 1.79
C ALA A 190 -5.00 -16.23 1.48
N GLU A 191 -5.79 -17.34 1.42
CA GLU A 191 -5.28 -18.68 1.11
C GLU A 191 -4.77 -18.76 -0.34
N GLN A 192 -5.49 -18.16 -1.30
CA GLN A 192 -5.03 -18.06 -2.69
C GLN A 192 -3.78 -17.18 -2.80
N ALA A 193 -3.74 -16.08 -2.07
CA ALA A 193 -2.57 -15.19 -2.03
C ALA A 193 -1.33 -15.93 -1.48
N LEU A 194 -1.51 -16.79 -0.47
CA LEU A 194 -0.44 -17.67 0.04
C LEU A 194 -0.04 -18.72 -1.01
N GLU A 195 -1.02 -19.44 -1.58
CA GLU A 195 -0.76 -20.47 -2.60
C GLU A 195 -0.02 -19.90 -3.82
N TRP A 196 -0.34 -18.67 -4.21
CA TRP A 196 0.23 -18.04 -5.40
C TRP A 196 1.49 -17.22 -5.11
N GLY A 197 1.91 -17.14 -3.85
CA GLY A 197 3.15 -16.47 -3.45
C GLY A 197 3.03 -14.93 -3.33
N MET A 198 1.82 -14.39 -3.18
CA MET A 198 1.63 -12.96 -2.92
C MET A 198 1.94 -12.59 -1.47
N VAL A 199 1.68 -13.51 -0.54
CA VAL A 199 2.00 -13.35 0.88
C VAL A 199 2.81 -14.55 1.37
N ASN A 200 3.57 -14.36 2.46
CA ASN A 200 4.45 -15.37 3.02
C ASN A 200 3.73 -16.28 4.01
N GLU A 201 2.75 -15.75 4.74
CA GLU A 201 1.99 -16.50 5.75
C GLU A 201 0.55 -15.97 5.82
N VAL A 202 -0.38 -16.86 6.20
CA VAL A 202 -1.73 -16.51 6.63
C VAL A 202 -1.86 -16.95 8.10
N VAL A 203 -2.31 -16.04 8.96
CA VAL A 203 -2.42 -16.26 10.39
C VAL A 203 -3.74 -15.72 10.95
N PRO A 204 -4.22 -16.21 12.10
CA PRO A 204 -5.35 -15.58 12.78
C PRO A 204 -5.10 -14.08 12.98
N ARG A 205 -6.14 -13.27 12.78
CA ARG A 205 -6.03 -11.82 12.82
C ARG A 205 -5.39 -11.29 14.10
N GLU A 206 -5.82 -11.83 15.25
CA GLU A 206 -5.31 -11.46 16.57
C GLU A 206 -3.83 -11.81 16.76
N ALA A 207 -3.28 -12.71 15.96
CA ALA A 207 -1.88 -13.10 15.98
C ALA A 207 -1.00 -12.29 15.01
N LEU A 208 -1.60 -11.51 14.09
CA LEU A 208 -0.91 -10.91 12.95
C LEU A 208 0.25 -9.99 13.38
N ILE A 209 0.00 -9.04 14.28
CA ILE A 209 1.03 -8.11 14.79
C ILE A 209 2.08 -8.85 15.61
N ALA A 210 1.68 -9.79 16.46
CA ALA A 210 2.63 -10.58 17.26
C ALA A 210 3.54 -11.42 16.35
N ARG A 211 3.01 -11.98 15.26
CA ARG A 211 3.80 -12.74 14.29
C ARG A 211 4.79 -11.84 13.56
N ALA A 212 4.40 -10.64 13.17
CA ALA A 212 5.29 -9.67 12.55
C ALA A 212 6.45 -9.29 13.48
N TYR A 213 6.17 -9.06 14.76
CA TYR A 213 7.23 -8.80 15.74
C TYR A 213 8.18 -10.00 15.92
N ALA A 214 7.68 -11.24 15.92
CA ALA A 214 8.53 -12.43 16.00
C ALA A 214 9.47 -12.54 14.79
N ILE A 215 8.99 -12.18 13.59
CA ILE A 215 9.83 -12.11 12.39
C ILE A 215 10.85 -10.97 12.51
N ALA A 216 10.43 -9.79 12.98
CA ALA A 216 11.31 -8.66 13.22
C ALA A 216 12.43 -9.02 14.23
N ASP A 217 12.09 -9.70 15.32
CA ASP A 217 13.06 -10.18 16.31
C ASP A 217 14.11 -11.10 15.68
N HIS A 218 13.70 -12.00 14.81
CA HIS A 218 14.64 -12.85 14.07
C HIS A 218 15.56 -12.02 13.15
N ILE A 219 15.00 -11.07 12.39
CA ILE A 219 15.78 -10.18 11.52
C ILE A 219 16.78 -9.35 12.35
N MET A 220 16.37 -8.87 13.53
CA MET A 220 17.20 -8.06 14.42
C MET A 220 18.39 -8.81 15.01
N THR A 221 18.44 -10.15 14.95
CA THR A 221 19.63 -10.93 15.34
C THR A 221 20.85 -10.64 14.45
N GLN A 222 20.64 -10.11 13.23
CA GLN A 222 21.72 -9.81 12.30
C GLN A 222 22.26 -8.39 12.47
N PRO A 223 23.55 -8.15 12.16
CA PRO A 223 24.12 -6.82 12.19
C PRO A 223 23.35 -5.82 11.33
N ARG A 224 23.23 -4.59 11.79
CA ARG A 224 22.50 -3.49 11.11
C ARG A 224 22.84 -3.36 9.62
N THR A 225 24.14 -3.35 9.31
CA THR A 225 24.61 -3.24 7.91
C THR A 225 24.15 -4.41 7.05
N VAL A 226 24.17 -5.63 7.61
CA VAL A 226 23.72 -6.83 6.89
C VAL A 226 22.23 -6.73 6.58
N ARG A 227 21.39 -6.34 7.54
CA ARG A 227 19.95 -6.15 7.33
C ARG A 227 19.69 -5.15 6.21
N ARG A 228 20.27 -3.95 6.28
CA ARG A 228 20.06 -2.89 5.30
C ARG A 228 20.55 -3.26 3.90
N LEU A 229 21.73 -3.85 3.78
CA LEU A 229 22.26 -4.25 2.47
C LEU A 229 21.47 -5.44 1.89
N THR A 230 21.02 -6.39 2.71
CA THR A 230 20.14 -7.48 2.25
C THR A 230 18.83 -6.91 1.71
N THR A 231 18.22 -5.95 2.41
CA THR A 231 17.03 -5.24 1.91
C THR A 231 17.25 -4.65 0.52
N GLN A 232 18.41 -4.02 0.26
CA GLN A 232 18.70 -3.46 -1.07
C GLN A 232 18.79 -4.55 -2.16
N ILE A 233 19.30 -5.73 -1.81
CA ILE A 233 19.43 -6.84 -2.76
C ILE A 233 18.08 -7.49 -3.07
N VAL A 234 17.27 -7.78 -2.04
CA VAL A 234 15.98 -8.45 -2.25
C VAL A 234 14.97 -7.56 -2.97
N ARG A 235 15.08 -6.24 -2.86
CA ARG A 235 14.21 -5.27 -3.57
C ARG A 235 14.61 -4.97 -5.02
N ARG A 236 15.71 -5.51 -5.52
CA ARG A 236 16.15 -5.23 -6.90
C ARG A 236 15.08 -5.51 -7.96
N PRO A 237 14.29 -6.59 -7.91
CA PRO A 237 13.20 -6.79 -8.85
C PRO A 237 12.20 -5.63 -8.84
N TRP A 238 11.73 -5.22 -7.66
CA TRP A 238 10.83 -4.06 -7.52
C TRP A 238 11.43 -2.78 -8.08
N LYS A 239 12.69 -2.47 -7.75
CA LYS A 239 13.39 -1.27 -8.26
C LYS A 239 13.44 -1.25 -9.78
N GLN A 240 13.73 -2.39 -10.41
CA GLN A 240 13.76 -2.50 -11.86
C GLN A 240 12.37 -2.29 -12.49
N ARG A 241 11.33 -2.87 -11.90
CA ARG A 241 9.95 -2.74 -12.38
C ARG A 241 9.44 -1.30 -12.24
N ILE A 242 9.71 -0.64 -11.12
CA ILE A 242 9.31 0.75 -10.91
C ILE A 242 9.94 1.67 -11.95
N VAL A 243 11.22 1.52 -12.24
CA VAL A 243 11.90 2.36 -13.25
C VAL A 243 11.32 2.15 -14.64
N SER A 244 10.95 0.91 -15.00
CA SER A 244 10.43 0.62 -16.35
C SER A 244 8.95 0.97 -16.52
N ASP A 245 8.14 0.81 -15.47
CA ASP A 245 6.69 0.71 -15.64
C ASP A 245 5.91 1.83 -14.94
N LEU A 246 6.41 2.38 -13.82
CA LEU A 246 5.59 3.23 -12.96
C LEU A 246 5.20 4.56 -13.62
N ASP A 247 6.16 5.27 -14.20
CA ASP A 247 5.89 6.57 -14.83
C ASP A 247 4.99 6.42 -16.07
N GLY A 248 5.24 5.39 -16.88
CA GLY A 248 4.41 5.05 -18.03
C GLY A 248 3.00 4.61 -17.63
N GLY A 249 2.89 3.79 -16.59
CA GLY A 249 1.62 3.34 -16.03
C GLY A 249 0.74 4.50 -15.58
N PHE A 250 1.26 5.38 -14.74
CA PHE A 250 0.52 6.59 -14.32
C PHE A 250 0.12 7.49 -15.49
N GLY A 251 0.98 7.63 -16.50
CA GLY A 251 0.63 8.38 -17.72
C GLY A 251 -0.57 7.77 -18.45
N ILE A 252 -0.62 6.45 -18.58
CA ILE A 252 -1.72 5.71 -19.20
C ILE A 252 -3.01 5.84 -18.35
N GLN A 253 -2.91 5.71 -17.03
CA GLN A 253 -4.03 5.90 -16.12
C GLN A 253 -4.63 7.30 -16.25
N MET A 254 -3.78 8.34 -16.26
CA MET A 254 -4.23 9.72 -16.44
C MET A 254 -4.86 9.95 -17.80
N PHE A 255 -4.31 9.39 -18.88
CA PHE A 255 -4.93 9.45 -20.19
C PHE A 255 -6.32 8.79 -20.19
N GLY A 256 -6.46 7.63 -19.53
CA GLY A 256 -7.73 6.97 -19.32
C GLY A 256 -8.75 7.85 -18.59
N HIS A 257 -8.34 8.52 -17.52
CA HIS A 257 -9.19 9.46 -16.77
C HIS A 257 -9.64 10.65 -17.63
N LEU A 258 -8.74 11.25 -18.39
CA LEU A 258 -9.07 12.38 -19.27
C LEU A 258 -9.97 11.96 -20.45
N ALA A 259 -9.79 10.75 -20.97
CA ALA A 259 -10.61 10.21 -22.06
C ALA A 259 -11.99 9.73 -21.59
N LYS A 260 -12.19 9.54 -20.30
CA LYS A 260 -13.43 9.09 -19.69
C LYS A 260 -14.51 10.15 -19.87
N LYS A 261 -15.36 9.98 -20.90
CA LYS A 261 -16.61 10.77 -21.00
C LYS A 261 -17.48 10.41 -19.81
N LYS A 262 -17.91 11.44 -19.05
CA LYS A 262 -18.80 11.37 -17.88
C LYS A 262 -19.23 9.94 -17.51
N ALA A 263 -18.67 9.49 -16.43
CA ALA A 263 -19.06 8.35 -15.60
C ALA A 263 -19.86 7.24 -16.27
N VAL A 264 -19.29 6.09 -16.29
CA VAL A 264 -19.98 4.79 -16.33
C VAL A 264 -20.94 4.60 -15.11
N HIS A 265 -21.22 5.65 -14.37
CA HIS A 265 -22.27 5.74 -13.35
C HIS A 265 -23.62 6.15 -13.97
N GLY A 266 -23.95 5.59 -15.15
CA GLY A 266 -25.31 5.53 -15.64
C GLY A 266 -26.09 4.46 -14.88
N GLU A 267 -27.40 4.59 -14.78
CA GLU A 267 -28.41 3.81 -14.03
C GLU A 267 -28.42 2.27 -14.27
N GLY A 268 -27.28 1.65 -14.36
CA GLY A 268 -27.09 0.20 -14.36
C GLY A 268 -25.86 -0.07 -13.50
N HIS A 269 -26.08 -0.20 -12.21
CA HIS A 269 -25.02 -0.54 -11.25
C HIS A 269 -24.37 -1.86 -11.67
N ILE A 270 -23.20 -1.76 -12.28
CA ILE A 270 -22.23 -2.85 -12.17
C ILE A 270 -21.89 -2.87 -10.69
N ARG A 271 -22.25 -3.93 -9.99
CA ARG A 271 -21.88 -4.13 -8.58
C ARG A 271 -20.38 -4.00 -8.49
N SER A 272 -19.92 -3.14 -7.59
CA SER A 272 -18.47 -2.97 -7.38
C SER A 272 -17.87 -4.25 -6.77
N THR A 273 -16.59 -4.47 -6.96
CA THR A 273 -15.85 -5.55 -6.28
C THR A 273 -16.08 -5.51 -4.77
N VAL A 274 -16.17 -4.34 -4.17
CA VAL A 274 -16.49 -4.16 -2.75
C VAL A 274 -17.82 -4.84 -2.37
N ASP A 275 -18.86 -4.73 -3.19
CA ASP A 275 -20.17 -5.28 -2.89
C ASP A 275 -20.15 -6.81 -2.84
N TYR A 276 -19.56 -7.47 -3.83
CA TYR A 276 -19.51 -8.93 -3.82
C TYR A 276 -18.46 -9.50 -2.86
N VAL A 277 -17.37 -8.79 -2.56
CA VAL A 277 -16.46 -9.19 -1.48
C VAL A 277 -17.18 -9.21 -0.13
N ARG A 278 -17.99 -8.18 0.16
CA ARG A 278 -18.82 -8.15 1.38
C ARG A 278 -19.86 -9.28 1.44
N GLU A 279 -20.31 -9.77 0.29
CA GLU A 279 -21.20 -10.94 0.18
C GLU A 279 -20.47 -12.28 0.19
N GLY A 280 -19.14 -12.30 0.34
CA GLY A 280 -18.34 -13.53 0.30
C GLY A 280 -18.19 -14.14 -1.08
N LYS A 281 -18.42 -13.37 -2.15
CA LYS A 281 -18.25 -13.79 -3.54
C LYS A 281 -16.89 -13.33 -4.09
N LYS A 282 -16.45 -14.00 -5.16
CA LYS A 282 -15.15 -13.68 -5.77
C LYS A 282 -15.26 -12.69 -6.93
N ASN A 283 -16.36 -12.68 -7.66
CA ASN A 283 -16.56 -11.84 -8.83
C ASN A 283 -18.05 -11.73 -9.21
N ASN A 284 -18.35 -10.96 -10.26
CA ASN A 284 -19.71 -10.76 -10.78
C ASN A 284 -20.28 -11.97 -11.57
N PHE A 285 -19.50 -13.02 -11.76
CA PHE A 285 -19.92 -14.21 -12.54
C PHE A 285 -20.36 -15.38 -11.64
N ASP A 286 -20.13 -15.27 -10.32
CA ASP A 286 -20.56 -16.24 -9.29
C ASP A 286 -22.04 -15.91 -8.81
#